data_a45c94bb493c1afc9e04f9b1bd716d25
#
_entry.id   a45c94bb493c1afc9e04f9b1bd716d25
#
_cell.length_a   1.000
_cell.length_b   1.000
_cell.length_c   1.000
_cell.angle_alpha   90.00
_cell.angle_beta   90.00
_cell.angle_gamma   90.00
#
_symmetry.space_group_name_H-M   'P 1'
#
loop_
_entity.id
_entity.type
_entity.pdbx_description
1 polymer ?
#
loop_
_entity_poly.entity_id
_entity_poly.type
_entity_poly.pdbx_seq_one_letter_code
_entity_poly.pdbx_strand_id
1 'polypeptide(L)'
;MKKYTFVAAVIISSFLLAGCDSEPSENDISNALNKSIESGNSAVRAINPNAPEAMLRTLNSVKKIDCIKESDKSYKCNTEIVINDKNRITSLKLLKTDDGWKIIGN
;
A
#
# COMPACT_ATOMS: atom_id res chain seq x y z
N MET A 1 -26.31 -12.57 -37.39
CA MET A 1 -26.06 -12.09 -37.54
C MET A 1 -25.79 -11.30 -36.55
N LYS A 2 -25.61 -10.73 -36.28
CA LYS A 2 -25.66 -10.04 -35.38
C LYS A 2 -24.95 -10.43 -34.23
N LYS A 3 -24.34 -11.39 -34.17
CA LYS A 3 -23.70 -11.89 -33.13
C LYS A 3 -22.50 -11.12 -32.84
N TYR A 4 -22.03 -10.33 -33.63
CA TYR A 4 -20.82 -9.68 -33.41
C TYR A 4 -20.84 -8.82 -32.19
N THR A 5 -21.92 -8.25 -31.92
CA THR A 5 -22.01 -7.36 -30.81
C THR A 5 -21.77 -8.06 -29.51
N PHE A 6 -22.07 -9.30 -29.42
CA PHE A 6 -21.89 -10.00 -28.19
C PHE A 6 -20.44 -10.10 -27.84
N VAL A 7 -19.61 -10.29 -28.82
CA VAL A 7 -18.19 -10.43 -28.61
C VAL A 7 -17.62 -9.20 -27.95
N ALA A 8 -18.06 -8.05 -28.39
CA ALA A 8 -17.58 -6.81 -27.81
C ALA A 8 -17.92 -6.72 -26.34
N ALA A 9 -19.10 -7.15 -25.99
CA ALA A 9 -19.53 -7.09 -24.60
C ALA A 9 -18.64 -7.96 -23.72
N VAL A 10 -18.26 -9.09 -24.22
CA VAL A 10 -17.41 -10.00 -23.46
C VAL A 10 -16.07 -9.37 -23.16
N ILE A 11 -15.52 -8.68 -24.12
CA ILE A 11 -14.24 -8.05 -23.95
C ILE A 11 -14.29 -7.00 -22.84
N ILE A 12 -15.36 -6.25 -22.80
CA ILE A 12 -15.53 -5.22 -21.80
C ILE A 12 -15.53 -5.85 -20.41
N SER A 13 -16.19 -6.97 -20.27
CA SER A 13 -16.25 -7.65 -18.99
C SER A 13 -14.85 -8.02 -18.50
N SER A 14 -13.98 -8.38 -19.41
CA SER A 14 -12.62 -8.75 -19.03
C SER A 14 -11.88 -7.59 -18.38
N PHE A 15 -12.09 -6.39 -18.86
CA PHE A 15 -11.43 -5.23 -18.27
C PHE A 15 -11.89 -5.01 -16.85
N LEU A 16 -13.15 -5.20 -16.59
CA LEU A 16 -13.67 -5.01 -15.24
C LEU A 16 -13.03 -5.98 -14.28
N LEU A 17 -12.82 -7.20 -14.71
CA LEU A 17 -12.16 -8.18 -13.86
C LEU A 17 -10.73 -7.78 -13.56
N ALA A 18 -10.05 -7.24 -14.54
CA ALA A 18 -8.69 -6.79 -14.33
C ALA A 18 -8.64 -5.69 -13.26
N GLY A 19 -9.66 -4.83 -13.23
CA GLY A 19 -9.73 -3.78 -12.23
C GLY A 19 -9.85 -4.30 -10.81
N CYS A 20 -10.42 -5.48 -10.63
CA CYS A 20 -10.56 -6.05 -9.30
C CYS A 20 -9.25 -6.52 -8.70
N ASP A 21 -8.26 -6.76 -9.55
CA ASP A 21 -6.97 -7.22 -9.10
C ASP A 21 -5.94 -6.10 -9.11
N SER A 22 -6.38 -4.90 -8.90
CA SER A 22 -5.51 -3.75 -8.95
C SER A 22 -4.47 -3.77 -7.85
N GLU A 23 -3.30 -3.29 -8.18
CA GLU A 23 -2.24 -3.09 -7.20
C GLU A 23 -2.65 -1.98 -6.24
N PRO A 24 -1.98 -1.89 -5.07
CA PRO A 24 -2.31 -0.83 -4.12
C PRO A 24 -2.02 0.53 -4.73
N SER A 25 -2.88 1.49 -4.44
CA SER A 25 -2.69 2.86 -4.87
C SER A 25 -1.72 3.56 -3.91
N GLU A 26 -1.28 4.74 -4.30
CA GLU A 26 -0.43 5.54 -3.43
C GLU A 26 -1.13 5.82 -2.09
N ASN A 27 -2.43 6.08 -2.15
CA ASN A 27 -3.21 6.31 -0.94
C ASN A 27 -3.30 5.05 -0.08
N ASP A 28 -3.45 3.88 -0.70
CA ASP A 28 -3.47 2.62 0.03
C ASP A 28 -2.15 2.38 0.75
N ILE A 29 -1.05 2.67 0.08
CA ILE A 29 0.28 2.52 0.66
C ILE A 29 0.46 3.48 1.82
N SER A 30 0.03 4.72 1.64
CA SER A 30 0.12 5.74 2.67
C SER A 30 -0.66 5.33 3.92
N ASN A 31 -1.88 4.84 3.74
CA ASN A 31 -2.71 4.40 4.85
C ASN A 31 -2.10 3.21 5.58
N ALA A 32 -1.59 2.25 4.83
CA ALA A 32 -0.97 1.06 5.42
C ALA A 32 0.29 1.44 6.19
N LEU A 33 1.08 2.36 5.65
CA LEU A 33 2.30 2.80 6.28
C LEU A 33 2.01 3.62 7.54
N ASN A 34 0.98 4.46 7.51
CA ASN A 34 0.56 5.20 8.68
C ASN A 34 0.15 4.28 9.82
N LYS A 35 -0.61 3.23 9.51
CA LYS A 35 -1.00 2.26 10.53
C LYS A 35 0.20 1.58 11.14
N SER A 36 1.17 1.23 10.31
CA SER A 36 2.40 0.58 10.78
C SER A 36 3.19 1.52 11.68
N ILE A 37 3.29 2.78 11.30
CA ILE A 37 4.02 3.77 12.09
C ILE A 37 3.32 4.04 13.41
N GLU A 38 1.99 4.19 13.39
CA GLU A 38 1.24 4.42 14.62
C GLU A 38 1.37 3.25 15.58
N SER A 39 1.36 2.04 15.04
CA SER A 39 1.54 0.85 15.85
C SER A 39 2.90 0.86 16.53
N GLY A 40 3.94 1.21 15.79
CA GLY A 40 5.29 1.33 16.34
C GLY A 40 5.39 2.43 17.39
N ASN A 41 4.78 3.57 17.10
CA ASN A 41 4.79 4.70 18.07
C ASN A 41 4.06 4.33 19.35
N SER A 42 2.95 3.60 19.23
CA SER A 42 2.21 3.15 20.40
C SER A 42 3.04 2.21 21.25
N ALA A 43 3.81 1.34 20.62
CA ALA A 43 4.69 0.42 21.35
C ALA A 43 5.76 1.19 22.10
N VAL A 44 6.34 2.22 21.48
CA VAL A 44 7.33 3.06 22.13
C VAL A 44 6.75 3.76 23.34
N ARG A 45 5.54 4.33 23.19
CA ARG A 45 4.87 5.03 24.29
C ARG A 45 4.46 4.09 25.40
N ALA A 46 4.17 2.83 25.10
CA ALA A 46 3.83 1.84 26.12
C ALA A 46 5.02 1.56 27.02
N ILE A 47 6.23 1.58 26.46
CA ILE A 47 7.44 1.37 27.24
C ILE A 47 7.87 2.65 27.92
N ASN A 48 7.76 3.77 27.23
CA ASN A 48 8.16 5.08 27.75
C ASN A 48 7.06 6.09 27.44
N PRO A 49 6.10 6.30 28.37
CA PRO A 49 4.99 7.24 28.13
C PRO A 49 5.45 8.68 27.86
N ASN A 50 6.64 9.04 28.29
CA ASN A 50 7.19 10.37 28.07
C ASN A 50 8.23 10.38 26.96
N ALA A 51 8.10 9.44 26.01
CA ALA A 51 9.06 9.37 24.92
C ALA A 51 9.14 10.69 24.15
N PRO A 52 10.34 11.21 23.92
CA PRO A 52 10.50 12.44 23.15
C PRO A 52 10.12 12.20 21.69
N GLU A 53 9.71 13.25 21.00
CA GLU A 53 9.28 13.14 19.61
C GLU A 53 10.36 12.55 18.71
N ALA A 54 11.62 12.73 19.06
CA ALA A 54 12.71 12.16 18.27
C ALA A 54 12.69 10.63 18.22
N MET A 55 12.04 10.00 19.20
CA MET A 55 11.91 8.55 19.23
C MET A 55 10.67 8.07 18.49
N LEU A 56 9.81 8.96 18.08
CA LEU A 56 8.57 8.65 17.37
C LEU A 56 8.78 8.94 15.89
N ARG A 57 7.94 8.32 15.07
CA ARG A 57 8.01 8.52 13.62
C ARG A 57 6.81 9.29 13.13
N THR A 58 7.05 10.19 12.18
CA THR A 58 5.98 10.93 11.51
C THR A 58 6.14 10.75 10.02
N LEU A 59 5.09 10.27 9.38
CA LEU A 59 5.09 10.13 7.94
C LEU A 59 4.72 11.46 7.31
N ASN A 60 5.64 12.01 6.53
CA ASN A 60 5.41 13.29 5.86
C ASN A 60 4.79 13.10 4.48
N SER A 61 5.29 12.14 3.71
CA SER A 61 4.74 11.88 2.38
C SER A 61 5.12 10.50 1.88
N VAL A 62 4.34 10.01 0.93
CA VAL A 62 4.58 8.74 0.25
C VAL A 62 4.38 8.99 -1.23
N LYS A 63 5.32 8.52 -2.03
CA LYS A 63 5.19 8.53 -3.47
C LYS A 63 5.35 7.10 -3.99
N LYS A 64 4.35 6.61 -4.69
CA LYS A 64 4.41 5.29 -5.30
C LYS A 64 5.20 5.39 -6.60
N ILE A 65 6.20 4.53 -6.76
CA ILE A 65 6.98 4.48 -7.98
C ILE A 65 6.39 3.39 -8.89
N ASP A 66 6.40 2.15 -8.43
CA ASP A 66 5.77 1.05 -9.17
C ASP A 66 5.52 -0.09 -8.20
N CYS A 67 4.73 -1.07 -8.65
CA CYS A 67 4.42 -2.25 -7.87
C CYS A 67 4.51 -3.48 -8.75
N ILE A 68 4.93 -4.59 -8.16
CA ILE A 68 5.00 -5.88 -8.83
C ILE A 68 4.19 -6.88 -8.03
N LYS A 69 3.30 -7.59 -8.71
CA LYS A 69 2.48 -8.61 -8.06
C LYS A 69 3.35 -9.81 -7.73
N GLU A 70 3.33 -10.23 -6.48
CA GLU A 70 4.09 -11.39 -6.03
C GLU A 70 3.24 -12.63 -5.85
N SER A 71 1.99 -12.45 -5.44
CA SER A 71 1.03 -13.53 -5.31
C SER A 71 -0.37 -12.95 -5.50
N ASP A 72 -1.39 -13.77 -5.34
CA ASP A 72 -2.76 -13.31 -5.57
C ASP A 72 -3.13 -12.07 -4.79
N LYS A 73 -2.61 -11.92 -3.58
CA LYS A 73 -3.00 -10.82 -2.72
C LYS A 73 -1.82 -10.00 -2.23
N SER A 74 -0.62 -10.27 -2.72
CA SER A 74 0.53 -9.51 -2.23
C SER A 74 1.27 -8.85 -3.37
N TYR A 75 1.79 -7.67 -3.07
CA TYR A 75 2.52 -6.86 -4.02
C TYR A 75 3.79 -6.32 -3.35
N LYS A 76 4.79 -6.13 -4.15
CA LYS A 76 6.00 -5.44 -3.71
C LYS A 76 6.04 -4.11 -4.43
N CYS A 77 6.01 -3.04 -3.68
CA CYS A 77 5.95 -1.70 -4.24
C CYS A 77 7.20 -0.92 -3.92
N ASN A 78 7.78 -0.31 -4.94
CA ASN A 78 8.88 0.62 -4.76
C ASN A 78 8.28 1.98 -4.45
N THR A 79 8.77 2.62 -3.40
CA THR A 79 8.21 3.87 -2.92
C THR A 79 9.30 4.84 -2.53
N GLU A 80 8.96 6.10 -2.60
CA GLU A 80 9.79 7.16 -2.04
C GLU A 80 9.00 7.70 -0.86
N ILE A 81 9.56 7.57 0.33
CA ILE A 81 8.87 7.99 1.55
C ILE A 81 9.70 9.01 2.30
N VAL A 82 9.00 9.92 2.96
CA VAL A 82 9.63 10.91 3.82
C VAL A 82 9.10 10.69 5.22
N ILE A 83 9.97 10.31 6.13
CA ILE A 83 9.66 10.08 7.54
C ILE A 83 10.61 10.94 8.36
N ASN A 84 10.04 11.73 9.28
CA ASN A 84 10.82 12.66 10.11
C ASN A 84 11.69 13.56 9.23
N ASP A 85 11.11 14.03 8.12
CA ASP A 85 11.78 14.93 7.16
C ASP A 85 12.98 14.31 6.44
N LYS A 86 13.13 12.99 6.52
CA LYS A 86 14.20 12.30 5.82
C LYS A 86 13.62 11.49 4.67
N ASN A 87 14.16 11.72 3.49
CA ASN A 87 13.73 11.05 2.28
C ASN A 87 14.43 9.70 2.14
N ARG A 88 13.68 8.71 1.68
CA ARG A 88 14.20 7.36 1.52
C ARG A 88 13.43 6.64 0.41
N ILE A 89 14.16 5.89 -0.42
CA ILE A 89 13.52 5.03 -1.41
C ILE A 89 13.61 3.62 -0.86
N THR A 90 12.49 2.94 -0.79
CA THR A 90 12.43 1.60 -0.21
C THR A 90 11.35 0.78 -0.88
N SER A 91 11.50 -0.54 -0.81
CA SER A 91 10.49 -1.47 -1.29
C SER A 91 9.66 -1.92 -0.11
N LEU A 92 8.36 -1.94 -0.28
CA LEU A 92 7.44 -2.40 0.75
C LEU A 92 6.64 -3.56 0.20
N LYS A 93 6.45 -4.58 1.04
CA LYS A 93 5.58 -5.69 0.69
C LYS A 93 4.23 -5.45 1.33
N LEU A 94 3.19 -5.50 0.51
CA LEU A 94 1.83 -5.24 0.97
C LEU A 94 0.95 -6.44 0.70
N LEU A 95 0.09 -6.73 1.65
CA LEU A 95 -0.85 -7.84 1.56
C LEU A 95 -2.27 -7.28 1.59
N LYS A 96 -3.10 -7.73 0.67
CA LYS A 96 -4.51 -7.35 0.65
C LYS A 96 -5.26 -8.17 1.69
N THR A 97 -5.93 -7.49 2.60
CA THR A 97 -6.73 -8.14 3.63
C THR A 97 -8.15 -7.62 3.57
N ASP A 98 -9.04 -8.18 4.37
CA ASP A 98 -10.43 -7.72 4.43
C ASP A 98 -10.52 -6.27 4.89
N ASP A 99 -9.55 -5.82 5.66
CA ASP A 99 -9.53 -4.46 6.18
C ASP A 99 -8.73 -3.49 5.32
N GLY A 100 -8.27 -3.95 4.18
CA GLY A 100 -7.48 -3.14 3.28
C GLY A 100 -6.06 -3.67 3.14
N TRP A 101 -5.12 -2.79 2.85
CA TRP A 101 -3.75 -3.19 2.63
C TRP A 101 -2.95 -3.16 3.93
N LYS A 102 -2.06 -4.14 4.09
CA LYS A 102 -1.22 -4.24 5.27
C LYS A 102 0.23 -4.41 4.84
N ILE A 103 1.14 -3.71 5.50
CA ILE A 103 2.57 -3.86 5.24
C ILE A 103 3.07 -5.09 5.98
N ILE A 104 3.70 -6.01 5.26
CA ILE A 104 4.18 -7.27 5.83
C ILE A 104 5.70 -7.39 5.77
N GLY A 105 6.38 -6.41 5.18
CA GLY A 105 7.83 -6.44 5.12
C GLY A 105 8.39 -5.37 4.21
N ASN A 106 9.69 -5.35 4.12
CA ASN A 106 10.37 -4.45 3.20
C ASN A 106 11.68 -5.04 2.71
#